data_f7b5c5894036ff14f25d5dcb1d750c2f
#
_entry.id   f7b5c5894036ff14f25d5dcb1d750c2f
#
_cell.length_a   1.000
_cell.length_b   1.000
_cell.length_c   1.000
_cell.angle_alpha   90.00
_cell.angle_beta   90.00
_cell.angle_gamma   90.00
#
_symmetry.space_group_name_H-M   'P 1'
#
loop_
_entity.id
_entity.type
_entity.pdbx_description
1 polymer ?
#
loop_
_entity_poly.entity_id
_entity_poly.type
_entity_poly.pdbx_seq_one_letter_code
_entity_poly.pdbx_strand_id
1 'polypeptide(L)'
;MTNYLEVTNLSKSFDSFQLHNISFTLPKGYIMGLIGPNGSGKTTTIKLILNMLKRTGGTVKVMGLDNIAEEQKVKSELGVVFDTNYFSDDWKVSQVEKSISVFYPNWDSQKFADMLRKFHIAPTKKVKELSKGMQMKLMLACAFSYDAKLLILDEPTSGLDPVSRDELLKILSEYIEDGEHSVLFSTHITGDLERAADYITYISYGKLYFTGSKDDFVDMFRIVKGGIEELSDDLKNKAAGIRTFPTGFEALMKTEDINDFSNLTVEPATIDEIVVFTSKKGDDYE
;
A
#
# COMPACT_ATOMS: atom_id res chain seq x y z
N MET A 1 12.04 7.91 16.63
CA MET A 1 12.00 6.69 15.78
C MET A 1 12.76 6.97 14.50
N THR A 2 13.49 6.01 13.95
CA THR A 2 14.18 6.15 12.65
C THR A 2 13.18 5.87 11.55
N ASN A 3 13.11 6.73 10.53
CA ASN A 3 12.25 6.50 9.37
C ASN A 3 13.01 5.79 8.26
N TYR A 4 12.39 4.80 7.64
CA TYR A 4 12.92 4.13 6.45
C TYR A 4 12.48 4.82 5.16
N LEU A 5 11.32 5.48 5.18
CA LEU A 5 10.87 6.31 4.06
C LEU A 5 10.36 7.65 4.58
N GLU A 6 10.83 8.74 3.98
CA GLU A 6 10.34 10.08 4.22
C GLU A 6 9.98 10.72 2.88
N VAL A 7 8.71 11.04 2.72
CA VAL A 7 8.17 11.73 1.55
C VAL A 7 7.67 13.09 2.00
N THR A 8 8.16 14.17 1.38
CA THR A 8 7.82 15.54 1.78
C THR A 8 7.38 16.35 0.57
N ASN A 9 6.13 16.83 0.60
CA ASN A 9 5.52 17.68 -0.43
C ASN A 9 5.69 17.14 -1.86
N LEU A 10 5.70 15.81 -2.00
CA LEU A 10 5.91 15.14 -3.28
C LEU A 10 4.82 15.51 -4.26
N SER A 11 5.21 16.03 -5.42
CA SER A 11 4.28 16.52 -6.43
C SER A 11 4.69 16.07 -7.84
N LYS A 12 3.68 15.79 -8.67
CA LYS A 12 3.86 15.47 -10.08
C LYS A 12 2.65 15.96 -10.87
N SER A 13 2.89 16.73 -11.91
CA SER A 13 1.86 17.17 -12.86
C SER A 13 1.95 16.36 -14.14
N PHE A 14 0.80 15.94 -14.65
CA PHE A 14 0.55 15.40 -15.97
C PHE A 14 -0.56 16.24 -16.63
N ASP A 15 -0.84 16.05 -17.90
CA ASP A 15 -1.85 16.82 -18.63
C ASP A 15 -3.28 16.62 -18.05
N SER A 16 -3.61 15.42 -17.59
CA SER A 16 -4.93 15.04 -17.09
C SER A 16 -4.98 14.68 -15.60
N PHE A 17 -3.83 14.71 -14.89
CA PHE A 17 -3.76 14.29 -13.49
C PHE A 17 -2.65 15.02 -12.74
N GLN A 18 -2.91 15.36 -11.49
CA GLN A 18 -1.90 15.96 -10.62
C GLN A 18 -1.82 15.24 -9.27
N LEU A 19 -0.62 14.82 -8.90
CA LEU A 19 -0.27 14.44 -7.54
C LEU A 19 0.23 15.69 -6.82
N HIS A 20 -0.43 16.07 -5.72
CA HIS A 20 -0.21 17.38 -5.09
C HIS A 20 0.19 17.25 -3.63
N ASN A 21 1.44 17.66 -3.31
CA ASN A 21 1.97 17.82 -1.95
C ASN A 21 1.77 16.61 -1.03
N ILE A 22 2.03 15.40 -1.53
CA ILE A 22 1.95 14.18 -0.72
C ILE A 22 3.11 14.14 0.27
N SER A 23 2.79 14.01 1.57
CA SER A 23 3.78 13.92 2.65
C SER A 23 3.42 12.80 3.60
N PHE A 24 4.33 11.86 3.83
CA PHE A 24 4.18 10.78 4.80
C PHE A 24 5.52 10.19 5.20
N THR A 25 5.56 9.44 6.29
CA THR A 25 6.75 8.77 6.79
C THR A 25 6.43 7.32 7.15
N LEU A 26 7.31 6.40 6.76
CA LEU A 26 7.26 5.00 7.21
C LEU A 26 8.39 4.78 8.21
N PRO A 27 8.07 4.51 9.48
CA PRO A 27 9.06 4.14 10.48
C PRO A 27 9.69 2.78 10.16
N LYS A 28 10.91 2.57 10.66
CA LYS A 28 11.61 1.28 10.62
C LYS A 28 10.83 0.22 11.39
N GLY A 29 10.75 -0.99 10.86
CA GLY A 29 10.12 -2.15 11.50
C GLY A 29 8.61 -2.26 11.30
N TYR A 30 8.02 -1.49 10.38
CA TYR A 30 6.57 -1.46 10.19
C TYR A 30 6.14 -1.70 8.75
N ILE A 31 4.88 -2.11 8.61
CA ILE A 31 4.19 -2.24 7.33
C ILE A 31 3.25 -1.04 7.13
N MET A 32 3.40 -0.34 6.01
CA MET A 32 2.48 0.73 5.60
C MET A 32 1.69 0.34 4.37
N GLY A 33 0.37 0.45 4.45
CA GLY A 33 -0.52 0.36 3.31
C GLY A 33 -0.75 1.72 2.64
N LEU A 34 -0.48 1.80 1.34
CA LEU A 34 -0.80 2.96 0.50
C LEU A 34 -2.12 2.68 -0.21
N ILE A 35 -3.20 3.30 0.26
CA ILE A 35 -4.55 3.01 -0.22
C ILE A 35 -5.16 4.17 -1.01
N GLY A 36 -6.19 3.85 -1.78
CA GLY A 36 -7.00 4.80 -2.54
C GLY A 36 -7.65 4.16 -3.75
N PRO A 37 -8.66 4.81 -4.34
CA PRO A 37 -9.32 4.31 -5.55
C PRO A 37 -8.34 4.19 -6.73
N ASN A 38 -8.77 3.50 -7.77
CA ASN A 38 -8.01 3.44 -9.02
C ASN A 38 -7.82 4.86 -9.59
N GLY A 39 -6.62 5.15 -10.08
CA GLY A 39 -6.28 6.49 -10.59
C GLY A 39 -5.96 7.53 -9.50
N SER A 40 -6.01 7.21 -8.21
CA SER A 40 -5.73 8.17 -7.12
C SER A 40 -4.28 8.64 -7.05
N GLY A 41 -3.33 7.91 -7.67
CA GLY A 41 -1.91 8.27 -7.68
C GLY A 41 -0.98 7.32 -6.91
N LYS A 42 -1.46 6.16 -6.41
CA LYS A 42 -0.64 5.17 -5.67
C LYS A 42 0.60 4.73 -6.46
N THR A 43 0.40 4.15 -7.64
CA THR A 43 1.50 3.73 -8.54
C THR A 43 2.40 4.90 -8.95
N THR A 44 1.83 6.09 -9.16
CA THR A 44 2.61 7.30 -9.44
C THR A 44 3.51 7.65 -8.26
N THR A 45 3.00 7.62 -7.05
CA THR A 45 3.77 7.85 -5.82
C THR A 45 4.92 6.85 -5.69
N ILE A 46 4.64 5.55 -5.88
CA ILE A 46 5.67 4.50 -5.87
C ILE A 46 6.75 4.76 -6.93
N LYS A 47 6.37 5.07 -8.18
CA LYS A 47 7.33 5.36 -9.26
C LYS A 47 8.19 6.60 -8.99
N LEU A 48 7.65 7.60 -8.29
CA LEU A 48 8.41 8.79 -7.86
C LEU A 48 9.38 8.45 -6.72
N ILE A 49 8.99 7.61 -5.77
CA ILE A 49 9.87 7.11 -4.70
C ILE A 49 11.05 6.34 -5.31
N LEU A 50 10.80 5.50 -6.30
CA LEU A 50 11.80 4.70 -7.00
C LEU A 50 12.64 5.51 -8.01
N ASN A 51 12.43 6.81 -8.14
CA ASN A 51 13.04 7.67 -9.17
C ASN A 51 12.83 7.15 -10.61
N MET A 52 11.74 6.42 -10.86
CA MET A 52 11.33 5.98 -12.21
C MET A 52 10.57 7.06 -12.96
N LEU A 53 10.07 8.08 -12.25
CA LEU A 53 9.44 9.28 -12.78
C LEU A 53 10.09 10.52 -12.17
N LYS A 54 10.29 11.55 -13.00
CA LYS A 54 10.80 12.84 -12.52
C LYS A 54 9.70 13.60 -11.78
N ARG A 55 9.93 13.93 -10.51
CA ARG A 55 9.04 14.77 -9.69
C ARG A 55 9.03 16.22 -10.17
N THR A 56 7.93 16.94 -9.95
CA THR A 56 7.83 18.39 -10.19
C THR A 56 8.09 19.20 -8.92
N GLY A 57 8.01 18.57 -7.74
CA GLY A 57 8.29 19.19 -6.45
C GLY A 57 8.46 18.16 -5.34
N GLY A 58 8.93 18.63 -4.19
CA GLY A 58 9.12 17.82 -3.00
C GLY A 58 10.42 17.02 -2.96
N THR A 59 10.58 16.22 -1.90
CA THR A 59 11.76 15.37 -1.65
C THR A 59 11.34 13.97 -1.22
N VAL A 60 12.19 13.01 -1.49
CA VAL A 60 12.05 11.62 -1.01
C VAL A 60 13.40 11.19 -0.42
N LYS A 61 13.36 10.69 0.81
CA LYS A 61 14.52 10.09 1.45
C LYS A 61 14.21 8.65 1.83
N VAL A 62 15.15 7.78 1.57
CA VAL A 62 15.12 6.37 1.99
C VAL A 62 16.28 6.17 2.95
N MET A 63 15.98 5.79 4.21
CA MET A 63 16.99 5.67 5.28
C MET A 63 17.91 6.90 5.39
N GLY A 64 17.31 8.11 5.24
CA GLY A 64 18.00 9.37 5.27
C GLY A 64 18.71 9.79 3.98
N LEU A 65 18.84 8.91 2.98
CA LEU A 65 19.49 9.17 1.69
C LEU A 65 18.49 9.75 0.69
N ASP A 66 18.85 10.83 -0.04
CA ASP A 66 18.00 11.36 -1.11
C ASP A 66 17.93 10.40 -2.29
N ASN A 67 16.73 10.09 -2.76
CA ASN A 67 16.49 9.08 -3.78
C ASN A 67 16.99 9.44 -5.19
N ILE A 68 17.41 10.69 -5.42
CA ILE A 68 18.03 11.14 -6.69
C ILE A 68 19.55 11.27 -6.52
N ALA A 69 20.00 12.02 -5.50
CA ALA A 69 21.42 12.30 -5.29
C ALA A 69 22.21 11.03 -4.96
N GLU A 70 21.59 10.06 -4.29
CA GLU A 70 22.23 8.82 -3.84
C GLU A 70 21.50 7.57 -4.39
N GLU A 71 20.97 7.70 -5.61
CA GLU A 71 20.09 6.71 -6.24
C GLU A 71 20.63 5.28 -6.19
N GLN A 72 21.92 5.08 -6.46
CA GLN A 72 22.53 3.74 -6.48
C GLN A 72 22.51 3.09 -5.10
N LYS A 73 22.84 3.85 -4.04
CA LYS A 73 22.81 3.35 -2.67
C LYS A 73 21.38 3.07 -2.24
N VAL A 74 20.44 3.98 -2.56
CA VAL A 74 19.03 3.78 -2.26
C VAL A 74 18.52 2.50 -2.92
N LYS A 75 18.79 2.31 -4.21
CA LYS A 75 18.33 1.12 -4.94
C LYS A 75 18.91 -0.19 -4.44
N SER A 76 20.11 -0.20 -3.86
CA SER A 76 20.68 -1.42 -3.27
C SER A 76 19.99 -1.86 -1.98
N GLU A 77 19.28 -0.96 -1.31
CA GLU A 77 18.53 -1.24 -0.08
C GLU A 77 17.04 -1.54 -0.32
N LEU A 78 16.57 -1.35 -1.56
CA LEU A 78 15.16 -1.50 -1.92
C LEU A 78 14.87 -2.85 -2.57
N GLY A 79 13.85 -3.55 -2.07
CA GLY A 79 13.21 -4.66 -2.77
C GLY A 79 11.94 -4.18 -3.46
N VAL A 80 11.85 -4.34 -4.79
CA VAL A 80 10.72 -3.81 -5.55
C VAL A 80 9.96 -4.95 -6.20
N VAL A 81 8.64 -4.95 -6.00
CA VAL A 81 7.73 -5.94 -6.59
C VAL A 81 6.54 -5.20 -7.20
N PHE A 82 6.33 -5.39 -8.49
CA PHE A 82 5.18 -4.84 -9.22
C PHE A 82 4.09 -5.91 -9.39
N ASP A 83 2.88 -5.47 -9.73
CA ASP A 83 1.73 -6.34 -10.03
C ASP A 83 1.98 -7.28 -11.22
N THR A 84 2.90 -6.91 -12.08
CA THR A 84 3.35 -7.70 -13.22
C THR A 84 4.80 -8.12 -13.04
N ASN A 85 5.08 -9.36 -13.42
CA ASN A 85 6.43 -9.91 -13.45
C ASN A 85 7.28 -9.17 -14.49
N TYR A 86 8.53 -8.84 -14.12
CA TYR A 86 9.50 -8.16 -14.99
C TYR A 86 10.61 -9.09 -15.52
N PHE A 87 10.57 -10.38 -15.17
CA PHE A 87 11.48 -11.36 -15.75
C PHE A 87 10.99 -11.85 -17.10
N SER A 88 11.92 -12.27 -17.96
CA SER A 88 11.54 -12.88 -19.23
C SER A 88 10.78 -14.20 -19.00
N ASP A 89 9.65 -14.36 -19.66
CA ASP A 89 8.79 -15.53 -19.57
C ASP A 89 9.51 -16.84 -19.90
N ASP A 90 10.47 -16.79 -20.81
CA ASP A 90 11.24 -17.98 -21.26
C ASP A 90 12.44 -18.31 -20.38
N TRP A 91 12.77 -17.45 -19.42
CA TRP A 91 13.85 -17.74 -18.48
C TRP A 91 13.45 -18.85 -17.50
N LYS A 92 14.41 -19.73 -17.20
CA LYS A 92 14.31 -20.59 -16.03
C LYS A 92 14.51 -19.77 -14.76
N VAL A 93 13.93 -20.20 -13.65
CA VAL A 93 14.13 -19.58 -12.34
C VAL A 93 15.63 -19.48 -11.98
N SER A 94 16.42 -20.49 -12.31
CA SER A 94 17.89 -20.46 -12.15
C SER A 94 18.60 -19.42 -13.04
N GLN A 95 18.00 -18.97 -14.13
CA GLN A 95 18.53 -17.90 -14.97
C GLN A 95 18.16 -16.53 -14.41
N VAL A 96 17.00 -16.42 -13.75
CA VAL A 96 16.62 -15.21 -13.00
C VAL A 96 17.66 -14.91 -11.94
N GLU A 97 18.04 -15.90 -11.10
CA GLU A 97 19.10 -15.75 -10.11
C GLU A 97 20.39 -15.20 -10.74
N LYS A 98 20.90 -15.88 -11.79
CA LYS A 98 22.15 -15.48 -12.47
C LYS A 98 22.11 -14.06 -13.03
N SER A 99 20.94 -13.61 -13.47
CA SER A 99 20.77 -12.29 -14.07
C SER A 99 20.63 -11.17 -13.03
N ILE A 100 20.05 -11.46 -11.87
CA ILE A 100 19.80 -10.47 -10.82
C ILE A 100 20.97 -10.37 -9.84
N SER A 101 21.58 -11.50 -9.46
CA SER A 101 22.65 -11.53 -8.45
C SER A 101 23.85 -10.65 -8.79
N VAL A 102 24.13 -10.41 -10.07
CA VAL A 102 25.25 -9.56 -10.51
C VAL A 102 25.10 -8.08 -10.15
N PHE A 103 23.87 -7.64 -9.86
CA PHE A 103 23.57 -6.25 -9.49
C PHE A 103 23.63 -5.99 -7.97
N TYR A 104 23.68 -7.07 -7.17
CA TYR A 104 23.61 -6.98 -5.71
C TYR A 104 24.82 -7.65 -5.07
N PRO A 105 25.83 -6.87 -4.59
CA PRO A 105 27.04 -7.43 -4.00
C PRO A 105 26.80 -8.35 -2.80
N ASN A 106 25.71 -8.12 -2.07
CA ASN A 106 25.31 -8.88 -0.88
C ASN A 106 24.37 -10.06 -1.22
N TRP A 107 24.30 -10.48 -2.49
CA TRP A 107 23.43 -11.59 -2.88
C TRP A 107 23.83 -12.89 -2.18
N ASP A 108 22.85 -13.52 -1.54
CA ASP A 108 22.98 -14.83 -0.89
C ASP A 108 22.24 -15.90 -1.70
N SER A 109 23.00 -16.68 -2.48
CA SER A 109 22.44 -17.78 -3.29
C SER A 109 21.85 -18.91 -2.44
N GLN A 110 22.38 -19.11 -1.19
CA GLN A 110 21.81 -20.11 -0.29
C GLN A 110 20.43 -19.65 0.20
N LYS A 111 20.29 -18.38 0.60
CA LYS A 111 19.00 -17.77 1.00
C LYS A 111 18.00 -17.82 -0.16
N PHE A 112 18.44 -17.54 -1.40
CA PHE A 112 17.59 -17.69 -2.59
C PHE A 112 17.07 -19.12 -2.75
N ALA A 113 17.96 -20.12 -2.69
CA ALA A 113 17.58 -21.53 -2.81
C ALA A 113 16.63 -21.96 -1.68
N ASP A 114 16.81 -21.45 -0.46
CA ASP A 114 15.94 -21.72 0.70
C ASP A 114 14.56 -21.11 0.49
N MET A 115 14.48 -19.88 -0.02
CA MET A 115 13.20 -19.24 -0.37
C MET A 115 12.48 -19.99 -1.48
N LEU A 116 13.17 -20.44 -2.53
CA LEU A 116 12.56 -21.24 -3.58
C LEU A 116 11.97 -22.55 -3.02
N ARG A 117 12.67 -23.22 -2.08
CA ARG A 117 12.14 -24.41 -1.39
C ARG A 117 10.91 -24.08 -0.55
N LYS A 118 10.96 -23.03 0.26
CA LYS A 118 9.82 -22.53 1.07
C LYS A 118 8.61 -22.24 0.21
N PHE A 119 8.81 -21.68 -0.99
CA PHE A 119 7.75 -21.28 -1.91
C PHE A 119 7.34 -22.37 -2.92
N HIS A 120 7.95 -23.57 -2.82
CA HIS A 120 7.72 -24.69 -3.73
C HIS A 120 7.97 -24.34 -5.22
N ILE A 121 8.98 -23.53 -5.50
CA ILE A 121 9.38 -23.11 -6.85
C ILE A 121 10.59 -23.93 -7.30
N ALA A 122 10.40 -24.76 -8.35
CA ALA A 122 11.52 -25.53 -8.91
C ALA A 122 12.44 -24.63 -9.76
N PRO A 123 13.77 -24.64 -9.54
CA PRO A 123 14.72 -23.81 -10.30
C PRO A 123 14.74 -24.07 -11.81
N THR A 124 14.27 -25.25 -12.23
CA THR A 124 14.22 -25.69 -13.62
C THR A 124 13.00 -25.19 -14.40
N LYS A 125 11.93 -24.76 -13.70
CA LYS A 125 10.72 -24.21 -14.33
C LYS A 125 11.01 -22.89 -15.03
N LYS A 126 10.32 -22.64 -16.13
CA LYS A 126 10.29 -21.32 -16.76
C LYS A 126 9.35 -20.38 -16.01
N VAL A 127 9.62 -19.09 -16.08
CA VAL A 127 8.82 -18.05 -15.41
C VAL A 127 7.35 -18.12 -15.87
N LYS A 128 7.07 -18.32 -17.16
CA LYS A 128 5.72 -18.48 -17.71
C LYS A 128 4.96 -19.71 -17.20
N GLU A 129 5.64 -20.69 -16.63
CA GLU A 129 5.02 -21.89 -16.03
C GLU A 129 4.60 -21.69 -14.59
N LEU A 130 4.93 -20.53 -14.00
CA LEU A 130 4.57 -20.15 -12.65
C LEU A 130 3.19 -19.46 -12.65
N SER A 131 2.36 -19.79 -11.65
CA SER A 131 1.15 -19.01 -11.39
C SER A 131 1.52 -17.56 -10.99
N LYS A 132 0.58 -16.62 -11.07
CA LYS A 132 0.82 -15.23 -10.67
C LYS A 132 1.36 -15.14 -9.23
N GLY A 133 0.78 -15.90 -8.29
CA GLY A 133 1.28 -15.98 -6.91
C GLY A 133 2.70 -16.53 -6.80
N MET A 134 3.06 -17.53 -7.60
CA MET A 134 4.44 -18.04 -7.64
C MET A 134 5.42 -17.05 -8.27
N GLN A 135 5.01 -16.27 -9.28
CA GLN A 135 5.84 -15.19 -9.84
C GLN A 135 6.09 -14.09 -8.80
N MET A 136 5.05 -13.73 -8.03
CA MET A 136 5.18 -12.80 -6.92
C MET A 136 6.17 -13.30 -5.86
N LYS A 137 6.03 -14.56 -5.44
CA LYS A 137 6.96 -15.21 -4.51
C LYS A 137 8.40 -15.28 -5.05
N LEU A 138 8.59 -15.46 -6.37
CA LEU A 138 9.92 -15.42 -7.00
C LEU A 138 10.54 -14.02 -6.91
N MET A 139 9.78 -12.95 -7.16
CA MET A 139 10.27 -11.58 -7.01
C MET A 139 10.65 -11.28 -5.55
N LEU A 140 9.85 -11.73 -4.59
CA LEU A 140 10.19 -11.62 -3.16
C LEU A 140 11.44 -12.44 -2.80
N ALA A 141 11.58 -13.66 -3.32
CA ALA A 141 12.78 -14.46 -3.10
C ALA A 141 14.05 -13.73 -3.56
N CYS A 142 13.99 -13.02 -4.70
CA CYS A 142 15.08 -12.16 -5.12
C CYS A 142 15.36 -11.04 -4.12
N ALA A 143 14.35 -10.29 -3.70
CA ALA A 143 14.48 -9.17 -2.76
C ALA A 143 15.07 -9.61 -1.40
N PHE A 144 14.65 -10.76 -0.90
CA PHE A 144 15.16 -11.33 0.35
C PHE A 144 16.63 -11.78 0.24
N SER A 145 17.05 -12.20 -0.96
CA SER A 145 18.40 -12.77 -1.17
C SER A 145 19.53 -11.75 -1.12
N TYR A 146 19.24 -10.45 -1.25
CA TYR A 146 20.22 -9.39 -1.03
C TYR A 146 19.90 -8.53 0.21
N ASP A 147 18.99 -9.01 1.06
CA ASP A 147 18.65 -8.40 2.35
C ASP A 147 18.11 -6.97 2.20
N ALA A 148 17.20 -6.76 1.21
CA ALA A 148 16.55 -5.48 1.00
C ALA A 148 15.92 -4.97 2.30
N LYS A 149 16.24 -3.75 2.73
CA LYS A 149 15.74 -3.20 4.00
C LYS A 149 14.34 -2.64 3.93
N LEU A 150 13.96 -2.17 2.75
CA LEU A 150 12.60 -1.66 2.49
C LEU A 150 12.02 -2.35 1.25
N LEU A 151 10.94 -3.09 1.44
CA LEU A 151 10.14 -3.61 0.33
C LEU A 151 9.12 -2.56 -0.12
N ILE A 152 9.04 -2.35 -1.44
CA ILE A 152 8.00 -1.52 -2.06
C ILE A 152 7.24 -2.38 -3.06
N LEU A 153 5.95 -2.61 -2.79
CA LEU A 153 5.11 -3.49 -3.60
C LEU A 153 3.93 -2.70 -4.18
N ASP A 154 3.74 -2.80 -5.48
CA ASP A 154 2.60 -2.17 -6.17
C ASP A 154 1.54 -3.22 -6.47
N GLU A 155 0.38 -3.14 -5.78
CA GLU A 155 -0.77 -4.05 -5.89
C GLU A 155 -0.40 -5.55 -5.79
N PRO A 156 0.38 -5.99 -4.78
CA PRO A 156 0.97 -7.34 -4.75
C PRO A 156 -0.05 -8.47 -4.63
N THR A 157 -1.25 -8.18 -4.12
CA THR A 157 -2.33 -9.16 -3.91
C THR A 157 -3.34 -9.19 -5.05
N SER A 158 -3.26 -8.24 -5.99
CA SER A 158 -4.20 -8.12 -7.10
C SER A 158 -4.20 -9.37 -7.98
N GLY A 159 -5.40 -9.96 -8.18
CA GLY A 159 -5.57 -11.15 -8.99
C GLY A 159 -5.01 -12.45 -8.40
N LEU A 160 -4.65 -12.46 -7.12
CA LEU A 160 -4.38 -13.69 -6.38
C LEU A 160 -5.68 -14.30 -5.84
N ASP A 161 -5.71 -15.63 -5.77
CA ASP A 161 -6.73 -16.33 -5.02
C ASP A 161 -6.61 -16.05 -3.50
N PRO A 162 -7.68 -16.30 -2.71
CA PRO A 162 -7.67 -15.97 -1.28
C PRO A 162 -6.54 -16.64 -0.47
N VAL A 163 -6.15 -17.87 -0.83
CA VAL A 163 -5.09 -18.60 -0.12
C VAL A 163 -3.72 -17.98 -0.41
N SER A 164 -3.42 -17.77 -1.69
CA SER A 164 -2.16 -17.12 -2.13
C SER A 164 -2.02 -15.71 -1.57
N ARG A 165 -3.14 -14.97 -1.43
CA ARG A 165 -3.17 -13.64 -0.82
C ARG A 165 -2.81 -13.69 0.66
N ASP A 166 -3.45 -14.59 1.42
CA ASP A 166 -3.19 -14.76 2.85
C ASP A 166 -1.74 -15.17 3.12
N GLU A 167 -1.22 -16.11 2.33
CA GLU A 167 0.20 -16.51 2.40
C GLU A 167 1.15 -15.34 2.12
N LEU A 168 0.84 -14.49 1.12
CA LEU A 168 1.66 -13.32 0.81
C LEU A 168 1.69 -12.33 1.97
N LEU A 169 0.53 -11.97 2.52
CA LEU A 169 0.45 -11.05 3.66
C LEU A 169 1.21 -11.58 4.87
N LYS A 170 1.11 -12.90 5.14
CA LYS A 170 1.89 -13.56 6.19
C LYS A 170 3.40 -13.45 5.94
N ILE A 171 3.86 -13.66 4.70
CA ILE A 171 5.28 -13.50 4.33
C ILE A 171 5.75 -12.06 4.62
N LEU A 172 4.93 -11.03 4.33
CA LEU A 172 5.29 -9.64 4.61
C LEU A 172 5.35 -9.37 6.12
N SER A 173 4.43 -9.93 6.90
CA SER A 173 4.46 -9.82 8.37
C SER A 173 5.71 -10.51 8.96
N GLU A 174 6.03 -11.73 8.53
CA GLU A 174 7.24 -12.44 8.94
C GLU A 174 8.53 -11.66 8.57
N TYR A 175 8.49 -10.91 7.47
CA TYR A 175 9.67 -10.16 7.00
C TYR A 175 10.07 -9.00 7.91
N ILE A 176 9.15 -8.41 8.62
CA ILE A 176 9.41 -7.29 9.54
C ILE A 176 9.63 -7.71 11.00
N GLU A 177 9.49 -9.00 11.33
CA GLU A 177 9.53 -9.48 12.73
C GLU A 177 10.84 -9.15 13.46
N ASP A 178 11.95 -9.04 12.73
CA ASP A 178 13.26 -8.68 13.32
C ASP A 178 13.37 -7.18 13.69
N GLY A 179 12.39 -6.36 13.30
CA GLY A 179 12.38 -4.91 13.49
C GLY A 179 13.40 -4.14 12.63
N GLU A 180 14.14 -4.84 11.74
CA GLU A 180 15.16 -4.26 10.88
C GLU A 180 14.67 -4.02 9.45
N HIS A 181 13.53 -4.57 9.08
CA HIS A 181 12.92 -4.47 7.76
C HIS A 181 11.61 -3.72 7.79
N SER A 182 11.21 -3.11 6.68
CA SER A 182 9.92 -2.41 6.53
C SER A 182 9.29 -2.70 5.18
N VAL A 183 7.98 -2.49 5.09
CA VAL A 183 7.22 -2.73 3.87
C VAL A 183 6.30 -1.55 3.58
N LEU A 184 6.34 -1.05 2.34
CA LEU A 184 5.31 -0.19 1.76
C LEU A 184 4.58 -0.99 0.67
N PHE A 185 3.30 -1.22 0.78
CA PHE A 185 2.54 -1.84 -0.30
C PHE A 185 1.31 -1.02 -0.69
N SER A 186 1.06 -0.89 -1.99
CA SER A 186 -0.18 -0.30 -2.48
C SER A 186 -1.26 -1.37 -2.59
N THR A 187 -2.49 -1.00 -2.30
CA THR A 187 -3.66 -1.86 -2.54
C THR A 187 -4.92 -1.03 -2.70
N HIS A 188 -5.90 -1.57 -3.40
CA HIS A 188 -7.29 -1.11 -3.39
C HIS A 188 -8.19 -2.06 -2.59
N ILE A 189 -7.62 -3.11 -1.98
CA ILE A 189 -8.33 -4.15 -1.22
C ILE A 189 -8.14 -3.85 0.28
N THR A 190 -9.16 -3.31 0.89
CA THR A 190 -9.13 -2.86 2.30
C THR A 190 -8.85 -3.98 3.30
N GLY A 191 -9.31 -5.20 3.03
CA GLY A 191 -9.03 -6.37 3.86
C GLY A 191 -7.53 -6.74 3.97
N ASP A 192 -6.68 -6.33 3.02
CA ASP A 192 -5.24 -6.55 3.11
C ASP A 192 -4.61 -5.64 4.19
N LEU A 193 -5.15 -4.42 4.32
CA LEU A 193 -4.70 -3.46 5.33
C LEU A 193 -5.09 -3.90 6.74
N GLU A 194 -6.32 -4.39 6.90
CA GLU A 194 -6.80 -4.90 8.18
C GLU A 194 -5.89 -6.01 8.71
N ARG A 195 -5.39 -6.87 7.80
CA ARG A 195 -4.57 -8.04 8.14
C ARG A 195 -3.10 -7.72 8.38
N ALA A 196 -2.50 -6.85 7.58
CA ALA A 196 -1.05 -6.72 7.54
C ALA A 196 -0.52 -5.31 7.83
N ALA A 197 -1.31 -4.23 7.66
CA ALA A 197 -0.78 -2.89 7.83
C ALA A 197 -0.78 -2.42 9.29
N ASP A 198 0.30 -1.76 9.70
CA ASP A 198 0.41 -1.01 10.96
C ASP A 198 0.06 0.46 10.73
N TYR A 199 0.48 1.00 9.57
CA TYR A 199 0.26 2.38 9.15
C TYR A 199 -0.53 2.43 7.85
N ILE A 200 -1.28 3.49 7.66
CA ILE A 200 -2.07 3.76 6.45
C ILE A 200 -1.69 5.13 5.89
N THR A 201 -1.49 5.20 4.58
CA THR A 201 -1.45 6.44 3.81
C THR A 201 -2.56 6.37 2.76
N TYR A 202 -3.58 7.21 2.91
CA TYR A 202 -4.74 7.26 2.02
C TYR A 202 -4.60 8.44 1.05
N ILE A 203 -4.54 8.12 -0.25
CA ILE A 203 -4.52 9.10 -1.34
C ILE A 203 -5.85 9.03 -2.11
N SER A 204 -6.48 10.19 -2.29
CA SER A 204 -7.70 10.34 -3.08
C SER A 204 -7.55 11.51 -4.05
N TYR A 205 -7.87 11.31 -5.34
CA TYR A 205 -7.77 12.33 -6.39
C TYR A 205 -6.44 13.11 -6.39
N GLY A 206 -5.32 12.39 -6.23
CA GLY A 206 -3.97 12.98 -6.21
C GLY A 206 -3.63 13.79 -4.96
N LYS A 207 -4.44 13.77 -3.93
CA LYS A 207 -4.22 14.47 -2.65
C LYS A 207 -4.12 13.47 -1.49
N LEU A 208 -3.34 13.84 -0.47
CA LEU A 208 -3.28 13.09 0.77
C LEU A 208 -4.56 13.36 1.57
N TYR A 209 -5.29 12.28 1.88
CA TYR A 209 -6.46 12.34 2.75
C TYR A 209 -6.09 12.05 4.20
N PHE A 210 -5.26 11.03 4.43
CA PHE A 210 -4.79 10.62 5.75
C PHE A 210 -3.40 9.98 5.67
N THR A 211 -2.62 10.13 6.73
CA THR A 211 -1.43 9.30 7.00
C THR A 211 -1.24 9.19 8.51
N GLY A 212 -1.03 7.97 9.01
CA GLY A 212 -0.91 7.69 10.44
C GLY A 212 -1.00 6.21 10.74
N SER A 213 -1.17 5.85 12.01
CA SER A 213 -1.44 4.47 12.40
C SER A 213 -2.79 3.99 11.87
N LYS A 214 -2.91 2.68 11.67
CA LYS A 214 -4.19 2.07 11.28
C LYS A 214 -5.29 2.33 12.31
N ASP A 215 -4.94 2.27 13.58
CA ASP A 215 -5.88 2.50 14.68
C ASP A 215 -6.40 3.95 14.66
N ASP A 216 -5.51 4.94 14.49
CA ASP A 216 -5.92 6.34 14.36
C ASP A 216 -6.88 6.55 13.18
N PHE A 217 -6.63 5.87 12.04
CA PHE A 217 -7.49 5.97 10.85
C PHE A 217 -8.91 5.47 11.12
N VAL A 218 -9.03 4.31 11.76
CA VAL A 218 -10.34 3.72 12.11
C VAL A 218 -11.04 4.54 13.20
N ASP A 219 -10.29 5.02 14.18
CA ASP A 219 -10.85 5.81 15.30
C ASP A 219 -11.34 7.20 14.91
N MET A 220 -10.88 7.73 13.76
CA MET A 220 -11.37 9.03 13.25
C MET A 220 -12.86 9.02 12.89
N PHE A 221 -13.46 7.84 12.62
CA PHE A 221 -14.79 7.74 12.06
C PHE A 221 -15.69 6.74 12.78
N ARG A 222 -16.98 7.00 12.70
CA ARG A 222 -18.05 6.08 13.13
C ARG A 222 -19.12 6.01 12.06
N ILE A 223 -19.82 4.88 12.00
CA ILE A 223 -21.05 4.73 11.22
C ILE A 223 -22.25 5.07 12.10
N VAL A 224 -23.07 5.99 11.66
CA VAL A 224 -24.33 6.37 12.30
C VAL A 224 -25.47 5.84 11.47
N LYS A 225 -26.42 5.14 12.09
CA LYS A 225 -27.59 4.51 11.45
C LYS A 225 -28.88 5.01 12.09
N GLY A 226 -29.91 5.20 11.27
CA GLY A 226 -31.25 5.60 11.72
C GLY A 226 -32.32 5.41 10.68
N GLY A 227 -33.58 5.66 11.06
CA GLY A 227 -34.70 5.75 10.13
C GLY A 227 -34.62 6.97 9.20
N ILE A 228 -35.30 6.95 8.07
CA ILE A 228 -35.18 8.03 7.09
C ILE A 228 -35.68 9.39 7.64
N GLU A 229 -36.63 9.37 8.55
CA GLU A 229 -37.16 10.54 9.27
C GLU A 229 -36.17 11.14 10.29
N GLU A 230 -35.15 10.38 10.70
CA GLU A 230 -34.11 10.83 11.62
C GLU A 230 -32.93 11.47 10.88
N LEU A 231 -32.92 11.43 9.53
CA LEU A 231 -31.88 12.02 8.69
C LEU A 231 -32.03 13.56 8.64
N SER A 232 -31.58 14.24 9.68
CA SER A 232 -31.62 15.71 9.77
C SER A 232 -30.66 16.40 8.80
N ASP A 233 -30.92 17.67 8.50
CA ASP A 233 -30.01 18.47 7.66
C ASP A 233 -28.68 18.75 8.35
N ASP A 234 -28.64 18.83 9.69
CA ASP A 234 -27.40 18.94 10.44
C ASP A 234 -26.51 17.70 10.27
N LEU A 235 -27.11 16.49 10.33
CA LEU A 235 -26.41 15.24 10.08
C LEU A 235 -25.87 15.19 8.65
N LYS A 236 -26.67 15.58 7.64
CA LYS A 236 -26.23 15.62 6.24
C LYS A 236 -25.03 16.54 6.04
N ASN A 237 -25.00 17.68 6.71
CA ASN A 237 -23.90 18.66 6.61
C ASN A 237 -22.61 18.18 7.26
N LYS A 238 -22.70 17.44 8.38
CA LYS A 238 -21.53 16.92 9.13
C LYS A 238 -21.01 15.60 8.57
N ALA A 239 -21.83 14.84 7.87
CA ALA A 239 -21.45 13.54 7.35
C ALA A 239 -20.32 13.64 6.30
N ALA A 240 -19.32 12.77 6.42
CA ALA A 240 -18.31 12.57 5.39
C ALA A 240 -18.89 11.88 4.14
N GLY A 241 -19.94 11.08 4.30
CA GLY A 241 -20.70 10.46 3.23
C GLY A 241 -21.97 9.83 3.78
N ILE A 242 -23.00 9.67 2.94
CA ILE A 242 -24.30 9.11 3.33
C ILE A 242 -24.75 8.08 2.29
N ARG A 243 -25.37 7.01 2.78
CA ARG A 243 -26.10 6.03 1.97
C ARG A 243 -27.51 5.89 2.51
N THR A 244 -28.50 6.03 1.64
CA THR A 244 -29.92 5.90 2.01
C THR A 244 -30.50 4.60 1.46
N PHE A 245 -31.44 4.02 2.23
CA PHE A 245 -32.18 2.81 1.90
C PHE A 245 -33.68 3.08 2.11
N PRO A 246 -34.58 2.23 1.60
CA PRO A 246 -36.02 2.39 1.87
C PRO A 246 -36.38 2.38 3.35
N THR A 247 -35.58 1.73 4.20
CA THR A 247 -35.82 1.56 5.63
C THR A 247 -35.00 2.50 6.53
N GLY A 248 -34.09 3.32 5.97
CA GLY A 248 -33.24 4.20 6.79
C GLY A 248 -31.99 4.67 6.08
N PHE A 249 -30.98 5.03 6.84
CA PHE A 249 -29.70 5.53 6.33
C PHE A 249 -28.50 5.00 7.10
N GLU A 250 -27.34 5.04 6.47
CA GLU A 250 -26.02 4.94 7.07
C GLU A 250 -25.21 6.18 6.70
N ALA A 251 -24.57 6.80 7.68
CA ALA A 251 -23.74 7.97 7.49
C ALA A 251 -22.35 7.76 8.12
N LEU A 252 -21.28 8.06 7.39
CA LEU A 252 -19.95 8.13 7.94
C LEU A 252 -19.75 9.49 8.60
N MET A 253 -19.51 9.50 9.89
CA MET A 253 -19.34 10.70 10.71
C MET A 253 -17.94 10.70 11.33
N LYS A 254 -17.37 11.89 11.56
CA LYS A 254 -16.19 12.01 12.40
C LYS A 254 -16.55 11.71 13.85
N THR A 255 -15.65 11.03 14.55
CA THR A 255 -15.83 10.66 15.96
C THR A 255 -16.08 11.88 16.86
N GLU A 256 -15.49 13.04 16.55
CA GLU A 256 -15.69 14.30 17.26
C GLU A 256 -17.12 14.85 17.21
N ASP A 257 -17.86 14.52 16.12
CA ASP A 257 -19.22 15.01 15.88
C ASP A 257 -20.33 14.08 16.42
N ILE A 258 -19.98 12.90 16.92
CA ILE A 258 -20.95 11.85 17.30
C ILE A 258 -21.85 12.25 18.48
N ASN A 259 -21.35 13.03 19.42
CA ASN A 259 -22.12 13.41 20.62
C ASN A 259 -23.44 14.12 20.29
N ASP A 260 -23.51 14.80 19.14
CA ASP A 260 -24.72 15.50 18.69
C ASP A 260 -25.81 14.53 18.21
N PHE A 261 -25.48 13.25 17.99
CA PHE A 261 -26.34 12.22 17.42
C PHE A 261 -26.43 10.96 18.30
N SER A 262 -26.27 11.13 19.62
CA SER A 262 -26.24 10.03 20.62
C SER A 262 -27.57 9.24 20.74
N ASN A 263 -28.65 9.75 20.15
CA ASN A 263 -29.96 9.06 20.06
C ASN A 263 -30.03 8.04 18.90
N LEU A 264 -29.04 8.07 17.99
CA LEU A 264 -28.96 7.15 16.84
C LEU A 264 -28.06 5.95 17.18
N THR A 265 -28.11 4.91 16.36
CA THR A 265 -27.19 3.77 16.48
C THR A 265 -25.81 4.16 15.96
N VAL A 266 -24.78 4.02 16.78
CA VAL A 266 -23.40 4.34 16.45
C VAL A 266 -22.55 3.09 16.50
N GLU A 267 -21.82 2.78 15.42
CA GLU A 267 -20.94 1.62 15.31
C GLU A 267 -19.53 2.05 14.87
N PRO A 268 -18.46 1.29 15.21
CA PRO A 268 -17.14 1.50 14.64
C PRO A 268 -17.19 1.41 13.11
N ALA A 269 -16.49 2.31 12.41
CA ALA A 269 -16.35 2.23 10.97
C ALA A 269 -15.21 1.26 10.60
N THR A 270 -15.40 0.46 9.56
CA THR A 270 -14.35 -0.35 8.94
C THR A 270 -13.52 0.50 7.96
N ILE A 271 -12.30 0.05 7.62
CA ILE A 271 -11.47 0.71 6.60
C ILE A 271 -12.22 0.77 5.26
N ASP A 272 -12.96 -0.30 4.92
CA ASP A 272 -13.76 -0.36 3.69
C ASP A 272 -14.85 0.72 3.64
N GLU A 273 -15.61 0.86 4.71
CA GLU A 273 -16.65 1.88 4.82
C GLU A 273 -16.05 3.29 4.72
N ILE A 274 -14.94 3.57 5.42
CA ILE A 274 -14.27 4.86 5.36
C ILE A 274 -13.89 5.19 3.91
N VAL A 275 -13.24 4.26 3.21
CA VAL A 275 -12.80 4.45 1.82
C VAL A 275 -14.00 4.63 0.89
N VAL A 276 -15.04 3.79 1.01
CA VAL A 276 -16.24 3.85 0.16
C VAL A 276 -17.00 5.17 0.33
N PHE A 277 -17.22 5.60 1.57
CA PHE A 277 -17.99 6.83 1.82
C PHE A 277 -17.21 8.09 1.45
N THR A 278 -15.89 8.13 1.68
CA THR A 278 -15.06 9.29 1.35
C THR A 278 -14.74 9.41 -0.14
N SER A 279 -14.71 8.28 -0.89
CA SER A 279 -14.49 8.29 -2.34
C SER A 279 -15.66 8.89 -3.11
N LYS A 280 -16.91 8.73 -2.65
CA LYS A 280 -18.11 9.21 -3.32
C LYS A 280 -18.28 10.73 -3.28
N LYS A 281 -17.74 11.40 -2.27
CA LYS A 281 -17.83 12.87 -2.14
C LYS A 281 -17.01 13.62 -3.19
N GLY A 282 -16.15 12.92 -3.96
CA GLY A 282 -15.39 13.47 -5.08
C GLY A 282 -16.16 13.49 -6.41
N ASP A 283 -17.19 12.64 -6.56
CA ASP A 283 -17.97 12.55 -7.81
C ASP A 283 -19.09 13.60 -7.91
N ASP A 284 -19.42 14.31 -6.81
CA ASP A 284 -20.44 15.37 -6.79
C ASP A 284 -19.91 16.75 -7.24
N TYR A 285 -18.70 16.84 -7.79
CA TYR A 285 -18.06 18.09 -8.24
C TYR A 285 -17.66 18.07 -9.74
N GLU A 286 -18.37 17.29 -10.59
CA GLU A 286 -18.34 17.46 -12.04
C GLU A 286 -19.64 18.08 -12.58
#